data_a8bf950feb39c733fd2f6061101a1572
#
_entry.id   a8bf950feb39c733fd2f6061101a1572
#
_cell.length_a   1.000
_cell.length_b   1.000
_cell.length_c   1.000
_cell.angle_alpha   90.00
_cell.angle_beta   90.00
_cell.angle_gamma   90.00
#
_symmetry.space_group_name_H-M   'P 1'
#
loop_
_entity.id
_entity.type
_entity.pdbx_description
1 polymer ?
#
loop_
_entity_poly.entity_id
_entity_poly.type
_entity_poly.pdbx_seq_one_letter_code
_entity_poly.pdbx_strand_id
1 'polypeptide(L)'
;RRGFFLSFFPSDTPHYENVLPDGWCLTDIGELLINRDGERKPVSSVIRSKQTSKIYDYYGAAGVIDKVDSYLFDERLLLIGEDGANLLSRNKNNAFFAEGRYWVNNHAHVLDATDKNLLDFIAIVINSMKLDDYITGSAQPKLSQDNLNKIPIVLPPLAEQQRIIAEIKKWFTLIDQIEQGKADLQTTIELTKSKILDLAIHGKLIPQDPNDEPAIELLKRINP
;
A
#
# COMPACT_ATOMS: atom_id res chain seq x y z
N ARG A 1 -0.98 6.48 -5.75
CA ARG A 1 -0.03 5.35 -5.92
C ARG A 1 -0.86 4.08 -5.80
N ARG A 2 -1.06 3.35 -6.90
CA ARG A 2 -1.67 2.02 -6.86
C ARG A 2 -0.58 1.07 -6.36
N GLY A 3 -0.75 0.49 -5.17
CA GLY A 3 0.10 -0.59 -4.70
C GLY A 3 -0.04 -1.77 -5.65
N PHE A 4 1.04 -2.13 -6.31
CA PHE A 4 1.12 -3.38 -7.07
C PHE A 4 1.29 -4.52 -6.08
N PHE A 5 0.20 -5.18 -5.71
CA PHE A 5 0.27 -6.50 -5.13
C PHE A 5 0.19 -7.53 -6.24
N LEU A 6 1.34 -8.09 -6.57
CA LEU A 6 1.41 -9.36 -7.28
C LEU A 6 0.84 -10.42 -6.32
N SER A 7 -0.37 -10.91 -6.59
CA SER A 7 -0.88 -12.11 -5.96
C SER A 7 -0.08 -13.30 -6.53
N PHE A 8 1.05 -13.60 -5.91
CA PHE A 8 1.92 -14.71 -6.30
C PHE A 8 1.57 -16.03 -5.62
N PHE A 9 0.46 -16.10 -4.89
CA PHE A 9 0.03 -17.35 -4.28
C PHE A 9 -1.23 -17.88 -4.98
N PRO A 10 -1.27 -19.19 -5.28
CA PRO A 10 -2.49 -19.85 -5.72
C PRO A 10 -3.60 -19.66 -4.69
N SER A 11 -4.85 -19.75 -5.15
CA SER A 11 -6.08 -19.43 -4.44
C SER A 11 -6.46 -20.39 -3.30
N ASP A 12 -5.51 -21.14 -2.75
CA ASP A 12 -5.79 -22.08 -1.69
C ASP A 12 -5.17 -21.63 -0.38
N THR A 13 -5.92 -21.71 0.71
CA THR A 13 -5.40 -21.79 2.08
C THR A 13 -4.14 -22.64 2.04
N PRO A 14 -3.03 -22.25 2.68
CA PRO A 14 -1.85 -23.07 2.68
C PRO A 14 -2.19 -24.40 3.37
N HIS A 15 -2.64 -25.38 2.60
CA HIS A 15 -2.57 -26.76 3.01
C HIS A 15 -1.08 -27.12 3.03
N TYR A 16 -0.46 -26.89 4.20
CA TYR A 16 0.89 -27.37 4.45
C TYR A 16 0.84 -28.90 4.60
N GLU A 17 0.51 -29.62 3.54
CA GLU A 17 0.79 -31.05 3.43
C GLU A 17 2.28 -31.33 3.30
N ASN A 18 3.09 -30.28 3.16
CA ASN A 18 4.53 -30.39 3.01
C ASN A 18 5.22 -30.13 4.34
N VAL A 19 6.22 -30.93 4.63
CA VAL A 19 7.13 -30.77 5.76
C VAL A 19 7.66 -29.32 5.78
N LEU A 20 7.49 -28.65 6.91
CA LEU A 20 8.06 -27.30 7.08
C LEU A 20 9.58 -27.37 6.91
N PRO A 21 10.22 -26.28 6.42
CA PRO A 21 11.67 -26.21 6.41
C PRO A 21 12.27 -26.43 7.80
N ASP A 22 13.48 -26.95 7.87
CA ASP A 22 14.16 -27.20 9.13
C ASP A 22 14.26 -25.94 9.99
N GLY A 23 13.85 -26.04 11.25
CA GLY A 23 13.83 -24.93 12.21
C GLY A 23 12.64 -23.98 12.10
N TRP A 24 11.72 -24.21 11.14
CA TRP A 24 10.47 -23.44 11.04
C TRP A 24 9.39 -24.09 11.92
N CYS A 25 8.46 -23.29 12.45
CA CYS A 25 7.33 -23.80 13.21
C CYS A 25 6.02 -23.15 12.79
N LEU A 26 4.91 -23.85 13.02
CA LEU A 26 3.57 -23.32 12.86
C LEU A 26 3.09 -22.78 14.21
N THR A 27 2.54 -21.58 14.20
CA THR A 27 1.96 -20.89 15.35
C THR A 27 0.80 -20.00 14.85
N ASP A 28 0.30 -19.07 15.65
CA ASP A 28 -0.73 -18.12 15.25
C ASP A 28 -0.44 -16.70 15.78
N ILE A 29 -1.22 -15.73 15.30
CA ILE A 29 -1.04 -14.32 15.70
C ILE A 29 -1.26 -14.13 17.19
N GLY A 30 -2.22 -14.84 17.79
CA GLY A 30 -2.55 -14.72 19.21
C GLY A 30 -1.43 -15.16 20.14
N GLU A 31 -0.62 -16.16 19.71
CA GLU A 31 0.58 -16.60 20.46
C GLU A 31 1.78 -15.68 20.25
N LEU A 32 1.88 -15.05 19.07
CA LEU A 32 3.05 -14.26 18.69
C LEU A 32 3.01 -12.80 19.14
N LEU A 33 1.82 -12.20 19.14
CA LEU A 33 1.67 -10.75 19.28
C LEU A 33 0.87 -10.37 20.53
N ILE A 34 1.19 -9.19 21.04
CA ILE A 34 0.50 -8.57 22.16
C ILE A 34 -0.61 -7.69 21.60
N ASN A 35 -1.86 -8.04 21.89
CA ASN A 35 -3.01 -7.22 21.49
C ASN A 35 -3.19 -6.05 22.45
N ARG A 36 -3.27 -4.83 21.88
CA ARG A 36 -3.45 -3.57 22.62
C ARG A 36 -4.76 -2.87 22.24
N ASP A 37 -5.74 -3.60 21.73
CA ASP A 37 -7.05 -3.07 21.32
C ASP A 37 -7.80 -2.37 22.45
N GLY A 38 -7.59 -2.80 23.70
CA GLY A 38 -8.18 -2.18 24.89
C GLY A 38 -7.77 -0.73 25.12
N GLU A 39 -6.67 -0.27 24.49
CA GLU A 39 -6.18 1.10 24.62
C GLU A 39 -6.77 2.05 23.56
N ARG A 40 -7.45 1.52 22.55
CA ARG A 40 -8.10 2.31 21.49
C ARG A 40 -9.27 3.13 22.03
N LYS A 41 -9.48 4.31 21.47
CA LYS A 41 -10.66 5.15 21.81
C LYS A 41 -11.22 5.79 20.55
N PRO A 42 -12.47 5.48 20.15
CA PRO A 42 -13.12 6.17 19.05
C PRO A 42 -13.44 7.61 19.45
N VAL A 43 -13.15 8.55 18.56
CA VAL A 43 -13.53 9.96 18.70
C VAL A 43 -14.46 10.31 17.54
N SER A 44 -15.67 10.77 17.82
CA SER A 44 -16.65 11.10 16.79
C SER A 44 -16.16 12.24 15.87
N SER A 45 -16.61 12.24 14.62
CA SER A 45 -16.27 13.32 13.67
C SER A 45 -16.69 14.69 14.16
N VAL A 46 -17.82 14.78 14.89
CA VAL A 46 -18.31 16.03 15.49
C VAL A 46 -17.33 16.56 16.54
N ILE A 47 -16.75 15.69 17.37
CA ILE A 47 -15.75 16.10 18.37
C ILE A 47 -14.46 16.52 17.64
N ARG A 48 -13.98 15.69 16.68
CA ARG A 48 -12.76 16.01 15.93
C ARG A 48 -12.87 17.31 15.14
N SER A 49 -14.03 17.63 14.56
CA SER A 49 -14.23 18.89 13.82
C SER A 49 -14.13 20.16 14.69
N LYS A 50 -14.34 20.03 16.00
CA LYS A 50 -14.24 21.15 16.95
C LYS A 50 -12.83 21.39 17.49
N GLN A 51 -11.89 20.45 17.24
CA GLN A 51 -10.51 20.58 17.70
C GLN A 51 -9.76 21.61 16.83
N THR A 52 -8.98 22.48 17.45
CA THR A 52 -8.29 23.60 16.79
C THR A 52 -6.82 23.32 16.49
N SER A 53 -6.18 22.43 17.24
CA SER A 53 -4.74 22.11 17.13
C SER A 53 -4.51 20.68 16.72
N LYS A 54 -5.06 20.29 15.54
CA LYS A 54 -5.00 18.92 15.00
C LYS A 54 -3.62 18.62 14.41
N ILE A 55 -2.72 18.05 15.20
CA ILE A 55 -1.35 17.75 14.79
C ILE A 55 -1.03 16.25 14.72
N TYR A 56 -1.74 15.41 15.51
CA TYR A 56 -1.49 13.99 15.58
C TYR A 56 -2.39 13.21 14.62
N ASP A 57 -1.84 12.22 13.93
CA ASP A 57 -2.58 11.38 13.00
C ASP A 57 -3.62 10.52 13.73
N TYR A 58 -4.83 10.46 13.15
CA TYR A 58 -5.94 9.64 13.63
C TYR A 58 -6.17 8.48 12.67
N TYR A 59 -5.82 7.26 13.12
CA TYR A 59 -5.86 6.05 12.31
C TYR A 59 -7.21 5.37 12.34
N GLY A 60 -7.64 4.89 11.18
CA GLY A 60 -8.77 3.99 10.95
C GLY A 60 -8.33 2.67 10.32
N ALA A 61 -9.29 1.92 9.75
CA ALA A 61 -9.09 0.57 9.21
C ALA A 61 -8.03 0.46 8.10
N ALA A 62 -7.75 1.52 7.35
CA ALA A 62 -6.86 1.49 6.19
C ALA A 62 -5.89 2.70 6.14
N GLY A 63 -5.40 3.13 7.32
CA GLY A 63 -4.46 4.23 7.47
C GLY A 63 -5.07 5.47 8.11
N VAL A 64 -4.38 6.61 7.96
CA VAL A 64 -4.79 7.91 8.51
C VAL A 64 -6.07 8.38 7.85
N ILE A 65 -7.06 8.76 8.64
CA ILE A 65 -8.37 9.26 8.19
C ILE A 65 -8.66 10.71 8.63
N ASP A 66 -7.92 11.22 9.62
CA ASP A 66 -8.07 12.58 10.16
C ASP A 66 -6.82 12.93 11.01
N LYS A 67 -6.84 14.11 11.63
CA LYS A 67 -5.92 14.49 12.70
C LYS A 67 -6.68 14.89 13.97
N VAL A 68 -5.99 14.80 15.11
CA VAL A 68 -6.53 15.14 16.44
C VAL A 68 -5.52 15.99 17.22
N ASP A 69 -5.97 16.58 18.33
CA ASP A 69 -5.15 17.46 19.18
C ASP A 69 -4.35 16.74 20.28
N SER A 70 -4.60 15.45 20.45
CA SER A 70 -3.93 14.60 21.45
C SER A 70 -3.60 13.22 20.88
N TYR A 71 -2.82 12.42 21.59
CA TYR A 71 -2.39 11.10 21.15
C TYR A 71 -2.64 10.06 22.24
N LEU A 72 -2.75 8.78 21.83
CA LEU A 72 -2.85 7.62 22.71
C LEU A 72 -1.53 6.83 22.77
N PHE A 73 -0.82 6.78 21.65
CA PHE A 73 0.42 6.01 21.49
C PHE A 73 1.58 6.93 21.11
N ASP A 74 2.79 6.62 21.59
CA ASP A 74 4.05 7.29 21.23
C ASP A 74 5.13 6.23 20.99
N GLU A 75 4.90 5.35 20.03
CA GLU A 75 5.77 4.23 19.70
C GLU A 75 5.44 3.66 18.31
N ARG A 76 6.26 2.73 17.82
CA ARG A 76 6.00 2.00 16.58
C ARG A 76 5.19 0.75 16.86
N LEU A 77 3.95 0.68 16.32
CA LEU A 77 3.04 -0.47 16.44
C LEU A 77 2.52 -0.90 15.06
N LEU A 78 2.14 -2.16 14.98
CA LEU A 78 1.48 -2.72 13.80
C LEU A 78 -0.03 -2.54 13.94
N LEU A 79 -0.63 -1.90 12.94
CA LEU A 79 -2.08 -1.77 12.83
C LEU A 79 -2.59 -2.71 11.75
N ILE A 80 -3.70 -3.41 12.04
CA ILE A 80 -4.39 -4.28 11.06
C ILE A 80 -5.85 -3.86 11.00
N GLY A 81 -6.37 -3.64 9.79
CA GLY A 81 -7.77 -3.26 9.60
C GLY A 81 -8.73 -4.24 10.28
N GLU A 82 -9.66 -3.75 11.10
CA GLU A 82 -10.68 -4.56 11.78
C GLU A 82 -11.94 -4.71 10.93
N ASP A 83 -12.31 -3.67 10.16
CA ASP A 83 -13.54 -3.67 9.36
C ASP A 83 -13.41 -2.87 8.07
N GLY A 84 -14.43 -3.01 7.22
CA GLY A 84 -14.56 -2.24 5.98
C GLY A 84 -14.12 -2.98 4.71
N ALA A 85 -14.50 -2.40 3.58
CA ALA A 85 -14.32 -3.01 2.26
C ALA A 85 -12.84 -3.31 1.90
N ASN A 86 -11.87 -2.59 2.50
CA ASN A 86 -10.47 -2.80 2.21
C ASN A 86 -9.96 -4.18 2.62
N LEU A 87 -10.57 -4.81 3.63
CA LEU A 87 -10.22 -6.17 4.06
C LEU A 87 -10.24 -7.17 2.90
N LEU A 88 -11.24 -7.05 2.02
CA LEU A 88 -11.42 -7.92 0.85
C LEU A 88 -10.83 -7.31 -0.43
N SER A 89 -11.06 -6.00 -0.67
CA SER A 89 -10.61 -5.34 -1.91
C SER A 89 -9.10 -5.14 -1.98
N ARG A 90 -8.44 -5.05 -0.83
CA ARG A 90 -6.99 -4.91 -0.69
C ARG A 90 -6.38 -3.79 -1.54
N ASN A 91 -7.15 -2.71 -1.75
CA ASN A 91 -6.67 -1.52 -2.46
C ASN A 91 -5.54 -0.82 -1.71
N LYS A 92 -5.47 -1.03 -0.39
CA LYS A 92 -4.38 -0.65 0.49
C LYS A 92 -3.95 -1.86 1.32
N ASN A 93 -2.77 -1.78 1.90
CA ASN A 93 -2.31 -2.78 2.86
C ASN A 93 -3.30 -2.93 4.02
N ASN A 94 -3.66 -4.18 4.36
CA ASN A 94 -4.47 -4.46 5.54
C ASN A 94 -3.66 -4.32 6.84
N ALA A 95 -2.36 -4.61 6.78
CA ALA A 95 -1.40 -4.41 7.87
C ALA A 95 -0.44 -3.26 7.54
N PHE A 96 -0.34 -2.26 8.40
CA PHE A 96 0.47 -1.05 8.22
C PHE A 96 1.01 -0.56 9.56
N PHE A 97 2.06 0.26 9.53
CA PHE A 97 2.68 0.79 10.76
C PHE A 97 2.18 2.19 11.08
N ALA A 98 2.05 2.47 12.39
CA ALA A 98 1.99 3.81 12.93
C ALA A 98 3.22 4.04 13.81
N GLU A 99 3.81 5.23 13.74
CA GLU A 99 5.05 5.59 14.42
C GLU A 99 4.97 6.99 15.06
N GLY A 100 5.69 7.19 16.14
CA GLY A 100 5.66 8.43 16.92
C GLY A 100 4.35 8.60 17.68
N ARG A 101 3.80 9.82 17.66
CA ARG A 101 2.58 10.18 18.41
C ARG A 101 1.36 10.16 17.52
N TYR A 102 0.39 9.31 17.85
CA TYR A 102 -0.81 9.14 17.07
C TYR A 102 -1.99 8.62 17.91
N TRP A 103 -3.17 8.60 17.31
CA TRP A 103 -4.40 8.10 17.87
C TRP A 103 -4.98 6.99 16.99
N VAL A 104 -5.52 5.93 17.59
CA VAL A 104 -6.18 4.84 16.86
C VAL A 104 -7.63 4.71 17.31
N ASN A 105 -8.54 4.58 16.34
CA ASN A 105 -9.94 4.28 16.60
C ASN A 105 -10.18 2.76 16.70
N ASN A 106 -11.44 2.37 16.84
CA ASN A 106 -11.87 0.97 16.95
C ASN A 106 -12.02 0.23 15.61
N HIS A 107 -11.57 0.82 14.49
CA HIS A 107 -11.62 0.19 13.16
C HIS A 107 -10.27 -0.43 12.73
N ALA A 108 -9.28 -0.39 13.57
CA ALA A 108 -8.00 -1.08 13.37
C ALA A 108 -7.54 -1.76 14.66
N HIS A 109 -7.11 -3.01 14.58
CA HIS A 109 -6.39 -3.69 15.65
C HIS A 109 -5.04 -3.04 15.88
N VAL A 110 -4.59 -3.01 17.14
CA VAL A 110 -3.29 -2.48 17.56
C VAL A 110 -2.48 -3.63 18.13
N LEU A 111 -1.38 -3.94 17.48
CA LEU A 111 -0.55 -5.09 17.83
C LEU A 111 0.89 -4.67 18.13
N ASP A 112 1.42 -5.27 19.18
CA ASP A 112 2.79 -5.14 19.63
C ASP A 112 3.48 -6.50 19.66
N ALA A 113 4.80 -6.51 19.84
CA ALA A 113 5.59 -7.70 20.05
C ALA A 113 6.77 -7.41 20.98
N THR A 114 7.22 -8.42 21.72
CA THR A 114 8.44 -8.32 22.55
C THR A 114 9.67 -8.02 21.68
N ASP A 115 9.77 -8.63 20.52
CA ASP A 115 10.75 -8.25 19.49
C ASP A 115 10.04 -7.48 18.38
N LYS A 116 10.30 -6.18 18.26
CA LYS A 116 9.70 -5.31 17.25
C LYS A 116 10.01 -5.73 15.79
N ASN A 117 11.10 -6.49 15.57
CA ASN A 117 11.40 -7.01 14.22
C ASN A 117 10.36 -8.04 13.75
N LEU A 118 9.72 -8.76 14.69
CA LEU A 118 8.64 -9.68 14.36
C LEU A 118 7.47 -8.98 13.70
N LEU A 119 7.16 -7.74 14.08
CA LEU A 119 6.07 -6.96 13.49
C LEU A 119 6.27 -6.74 11.99
N ASP A 120 7.51 -6.51 11.53
CA ASP A 120 7.83 -6.36 10.10
C ASP A 120 7.53 -7.66 9.33
N PHE A 121 7.91 -8.81 9.89
CA PHE A 121 7.63 -10.11 9.29
C PHE A 121 6.12 -10.36 9.21
N ILE A 122 5.40 -10.16 10.30
CA ILE A 122 3.94 -10.35 10.35
C ILE A 122 3.21 -9.41 9.38
N ALA A 123 3.64 -8.15 9.27
CA ALA A 123 3.05 -7.21 8.31
C ALA A 123 3.18 -7.73 6.86
N ILE A 124 4.32 -8.29 6.50
CA ILE A 124 4.54 -8.91 5.18
C ILE A 124 3.61 -10.10 4.99
N VAL A 125 3.53 -11.01 5.97
CA VAL A 125 2.69 -12.21 5.89
C VAL A 125 1.22 -11.82 5.72
N ILE A 126 0.67 -10.96 6.57
CA ILE A 126 -0.74 -10.52 6.51
C ILE A 126 -1.04 -9.82 5.18
N ASN A 127 -0.12 -9.01 4.68
CA ASN A 127 -0.32 -8.33 3.40
C ASN A 127 -0.16 -9.26 2.18
N SER A 128 0.49 -10.41 2.33
CA SER A 128 0.64 -11.38 1.24
C SER A 128 -0.50 -12.39 1.16
N MET A 129 -1.11 -12.76 2.30
CA MET A 129 -2.15 -13.79 2.36
C MET A 129 -3.56 -13.24 2.11
N LYS A 130 -4.49 -14.09 1.69
CA LYS A 130 -5.93 -13.79 1.69
C LYS A 130 -6.48 -13.95 3.09
N LEU A 131 -7.36 -13.03 3.48
CA LEU A 131 -7.98 -13.04 4.81
C LEU A 131 -9.46 -13.49 4.78
N ASP A 132 -9.96 -13.91 3.61
CA ASP A 132 -11.37 -14.22 3.36
C ASP A 132 -11.94 -15.20 4.39
N ASP A 133 -11.17 -16.23 4.75
CA ASP A 133 -11.60 -17.28 5.71
C ASP A 133 -11.71 -16.78 7.16
N TYR A 134 -11.07 -15.64 7.46
CA TYR A 134 -11.09 -15.02 8.80
C TYR A 134 -12.04 -13.83 8.90
N ILE A 135 -12.60 -13.42 7.75
CA ILE A 135 -13.52 -12.25 7.67
C ILE A 135 -14.95 -12.74 7.73
N THR A 136 -15.75 -12.09 8.57
CA THR A 136 -17.18 -12.31 8.70
C THR A 136 -17.98 -11.11 8.21
N GLY A 137 -19.25 -11.31 7.85
CA GLY A 137 -20.15 -10.23 7.42
C GLY A 137 -19.99 -9.87 5.95
N SER A 138 -20.99 -10.22 5.14
CA SER A 138 -21.00 -9.96 3.68
C SER A 138 -21.22 -8.49 3.33
N ALA A 139 -22.09 -7.79 4.08
CA ALA A 139 -22.40 -6.38 3.83
C ALA A 139 -21.34 -5.44 4.43
N GLN A 140 -20.80 -5.81 5.57
CA GLN A 140 -19.73 -5.09 6.26
C GLN A 140 -18.67 -6.10 6.71
N PRO A 141 -17.62 -6.31 5.89
CA PRO A 141 -16.54 -7.23 6.22
C PRO A 141 -15.90 -6.86 7.55
N LYS A 142 -15.70 -7.86 8.42
CA LYS A 142 -15.09 -7.67 9.73
C LYS A 142 -14.12 -8.81 10.06
N LEU A 143 -12.91 -8.45 10.44
CA LEU A 143 -11.91 -9.31 11.04
C LEU A 143 -11.98 -9.09 12.57
N SER A 144 -12.64 -9.99 13.30
CA SER A 144 -12.71 -9.89 14.75
C SER A 144 -11.36 -10.23 15.39
N GLN A 145 -11.13 -9.79 16.63
CA GLN A 145 -9.92 -10.15 17.40
C GLN A 145 -9.74 -11.67 17.51
N ASP A 146 -10.84 -12.41 17.74
CA ASP A 146 -10.80 -13.87 17.84
C ASP A 146 -10.38 -14.54 16.54
N ASN A 147 -10.81 -13.99 15.40
CA ASN A 147 -10.42 -14.50 14.09
C ASN A 147 -9.00 -14.08 13.73
N LEU A 148 -8.62 -12.84 14.05
CA LEU A 148 -7.24 -12.36 13.89
C LEU A 148 -6.25 -13.25 14.64
N ASN A 149 -6.54 -13.57 15.91
CA ASN A 149 -5.67 -14.40 16.74
C ASN A 149 -5.47 -15.82 16.17
N LYS A 150 -6.45 -16.35 15.43
CA LYS A 150 -6.40 -17.70 14.83
C LYS A 150 -5.69 -17.76 13.47
N ILE A 151 -5.22 -16.64 12.95
CA ILE A 151 -4.51 -16.64 11.66
C ILE A 151 -3.20 -17.39 11.83
N PRO A 152 -2.99 -18.53 11.10
CA PRO A 152 -1.79 -19.32 11.23
C PRO A 152 -0.59 -18.62 10.62
N ILE A 153 0.52 -18.69 11.30
CA ILE A 153 1.81 -18.12 10.88
C ILE A 153 2.84 -19.23 10.82
N VAL A 154 3.44 -19.41 9.67
CA VAL A 154 4.64 -20.22 9.52
C VAL A 154 5.83 -19.34 9.83
N LEU A 155 6.47 -19.62 10.96
CA LEU A 155 7.48 -18.76 11.58
C LEU A 155 8.89 -19.32 11.34
N PRO A 156 9.74 -18.60 10.57
CA PRO A 156 11.16 -18.89 10.43
C PRO A 156 11.94 -18.58 11.72
N PRO A 157 13.15 -19.13 11.89
CA PRO A 157 14.10 -18.65 12.91
C PRO A 157 14.35 -17.14 12.77
N LEU A 158 14.54 -16.43 13.90
CA LEU A 158 14.65 -14.97 13.92
C LEU A 158 15.66 -14.39 12.92
N ALA A 159 16.86 -14.99 12.86
CA ALA A 159 17.89 -14.55 11.90
C ALA A 159 17.46 -14.72 10.43
N GLU A 160 16.62 -15.71 10.14
CA GLU A 160 16.07 -15.95 8.82
C GLU A 160 14.95 -14.96 8.49
N GLN A 161 14.07 -14.63 9.44
CA GLN A 161 13.08 -13.58 9.30
C GLN A 161 13.74 -12.26 8.85
N GLN A 162 14.84 -11.88 9.51
CA GLN A 162 15.57 -10.65 9.19
C GLN A 162 16.13 -10.67 7.75
N ARG A 163 16.70 -11.83 7.33
CA ARG A 163 17.19 -11.99 5.94
C ARG A 163 16.07 -11.93 4.92
N ILE A 164 14.93 -12.57 5.20
CA ILE A 164 13.73 -12.53 4.34
C ILE A 164 13.25 -11.09 4.19
N ILE A 165 13.09 -10.35 5.30
CA ILE A 165 12.65 -8.96 5.29
C ILE A 165 13.62 -8.09 4.48
N ALA A 166 14.92 -8.24 4.68
CA ALA A 166 15.93 -7.46 3.98
C ALA A 166 15.89 -7.71 2.46
N GLU A 167 15.77 -8.97 2.05
CA GLU A 167 15.70 -9.33 0.63
C GLU A 167 14.40 -8.83 -0.02
N ILE A 168 13.25 -8.94 0.65
CA ILE A 168 11.98 -8.39 0.15
C ILE A 168 12.08 -6.86 -0.02
N LYS A 169 12.63 -6.13 0.96
CA LYS A 169 12.82 -4.68 0.88
C LYS A 169 13.72 -4.30 -0.32
N LYS A 170 14.78 -5.05 -0.55
CA LYS A 170 15.67 -4.85 -1.70
C LYS A 170 14.92 -5.02 -3.03
N TRP A 171 14.13 -6.09 -3.18
CA TRP A 171 13.35 -6.33 -4.39
C TRP A 171 12.29 -5.25 -4.62
N PHE A 172 11.58 -4.81 -3.58
CA PHE A 172 10.61 -3.73 -3.72
C PHE A 172 11.26 -2.41 -4.12
N THR A 173 12.43 -2.08 -3.55
CA THR A 173 13.20 -0.90 -3.97
C THR A 173 13.56 -0.96 -5.45
N LEU A 174 13.98 -2.14 -5.95
CA LEU A 174 14.30 -2.32 -7.37
C LEU A 174 13.06 -2.17 -8.26
N ILE A 175 11.92 -2.71 -7.85
CA ILE A 175 10.64 -2.56 -8.55
C ILE A 175 10.25 -1.07 -8.64
N ASP A 176 10.32 -0.34 -7.52
CA ASP A 176 10.01 1.10 -7.49
C ASP A 176 10.92 1.90 -8.44
N GLN A 177 12.21 1.56 -8.52
CA GLN A 177 13.15 2.19 -9.46
C GLN A 177 12.77 1.93 -10.93
N ILE A 178 12.35 0.71 -11.26
CA ILE A 178 11.89 0.35 -12.60
C ILE A 178 10.61 1.11 -12.95
N GLU A 179 9.65 1.20 -12.04
CA GLU A 179 8.40 1.94 -12.24
C GLU A 179 8.65 3.44 -12.43
N GLN A 180 9.54 4.03 -11.64
CA GLN A 180 9.92 5.43 -11.79
C GLN A 180 10.58 5.68 -13.15
N GLY A 181 11.53 4.83 -13.56
CA GLY A 181 12.18 4.94 -14.88
C GLY A 181 11.20 4.83 -16.04
N LYS A 182 10.17 3.99 -15.90
CA LYS A 182 9.08 3.87 -16.89
C LYS A 182 8.23 5.14 -16.97
N ALA A 183 7.90 5.76 -15.83
CA ALA A 183 7.16 7.02 -15.78
C ALA A 183 7.94 8.18 -16.40
N ASP A 184 9.27 8.27 -16.13
CA ASP A 184 10.16 9.28 -16.69
C ASP A 184 10.30 9.12 -18.22
N LEU A 185 10.38 7.87 -18.72
CA LEU A 185 10.39 7.58 -20.14
C LEU A 185 9.09 8.02 -20.83
N GLN A 186 7.94 7.77 -20.23
CA GLN A 186 6.65 8.19 -20.78
C GLN A 186 6.56 9.71 -20.90
N THR A 187 6.98 10.43 -19.87
CA THR A 187 7.05 11.91 -19.88
C THR A 187 7.97 12.41 -20.99
N THR A 188 9.14 11.80 -21.16
CA THR A 188 10.11 12.15 -22.21
C THR A 188 9.51 11.94 -23.62
N ILE A 189 8.76 10.85 -23.83
CA ILE A 189 8.08 10.57 -25.10
C ILE A 189 7.04 11.66 -25.40
N GLU A 190 6.24 12.06 -24.42
CA GLU A 190 5.20 13.10 -24.60
C GLU A 190 5.82 14.46 -24.94
N LEU A 191 6.87 14.86 -24.23
CA LEU A 191 7.61 16.10 -24.53
C LEU A 191 8.24 16.06 -25.92
N THR A 192 8.81 14.92 -26.33
CA THR A 192 9.40 14.75 -27.66
C THR A 192 8.36 14.86 -28.76
N LYS A 193 7.20 14.21 -28.61
CA LYS A 193 6.07 14.33 -29.55
C LYS A 193 5.61 15.80 -29.69
N SER A 194 5.43 16.48 -28.56
CA SER A 194 5.05 17.90 -28.56
C SER A 194 6.07 18.77 -29.31
N LYS A 195 7.36 18.53 -29.08
CA LYS A 195 8.44 19.27 -29.76
C LYS A 195 8.47 19.01 -31.25
N ILE A 196 8.25 17.78 -31.71
CA ILE A 196 8.17 17.43 -33.13
C ILE A 196 7.02 18.18 -33.81
N LEU A 197 5.83 18.18 -33.17
CA LEU A 197 4.66 18.89 -33.68
C LEU A 197 4.90 20.40 -33.75
N ASP A 198 5.47 21.00 -32.72
CA ASP A 198 5.83 22.42 -32.69
C ASP A 198 6.77 22.78 -33.86
N LEU A 199 7.82 22.01 -34.09
CA LEU A 199 8.75 22.21 -35.20
C LEU A 199 8.03 22.08 -36.57
N ALA A 200 7.11 21.11 -36.69
CA ALA A 200 6.37 20.89 -37.94
C ALA A 200 5.46 22.09 -38.32
N ILE A 201 4.65 22.55 -37.37
CA ILE A 201 3.72 23.67 -37.63
C ILE A 201 4.41 25.02 -37.81
N HIS A 202 5.66 25.14 -37.35
CA HIS A 202 6.46 26.36 -37.57
C HIS A 202 7.41 26.26 -38.76
N GLY A 203 7.31 25.20 -39.58
CA GLY A 203 8.14 25.01 -40.78
C GLY A 203 9.63 24.78 -40.47
N LYS A 204 9.92 24.26 -39.28
CA LYS A 204 11.30 24.02 -38.77
C LYS A 204 11.68 22.55 -38.72
N LEU A 205 10.74 21.63 -38.97
CA LEU A 205 10.95 20.20 -38.88
C LEU A 205 11.81 19.65 -40.04
N ILE A 206 11.55 20.14 -41.24
CA ILE A 206 12.24 19.81 -42.48
C ILE A 206 12.74 21.07 -43.16
N PRO A 207 13.87 21.01 -43.90
CA PRO A 207 14.31 22.13 -44.75
C PRO A 207 13.23 22.48 -45.78
N GLN A 208 13.03 23.77 -46.04
CA GLN A 208 12.20 24.20 -47.15
C GLN A 208 12.88 23.95 -48.49
N ASP A 209 12.15 23.43 -49.48
CA ASP A 209 12.64 23.30 -50.85
C ASP A 209 12.28 24.54 -51.63
N PRO A 210 13.24 25.30 -52.21
CA PRO A 210 13.00 26.49 -52.99
C PRO A 210 12.22 26.21 -54.32
N ASN A 211 12.12 24.94 -54.74
CA ASN A 211 11.37 24.52 -55.91
C ASN A 211 9.90 24.19 -55.59
N ASP A 212 9.51 24.14 -54.32
CA ASP A 212 8.12 23.91 -53.96
C ASP A 212 7.23 25.06 -54.41
N GLU A 213 6.04 24.73 -54.93
CA GLU A 213 5.03 25.73 -55.28
C GLU A 213 4.59 26.50 -54.02
N PRO A 214 4.58 27.85 -54.05
CA PRO A 214 4.11 28.65 -52.92
C PRO A 214 2.68 28.32 -52.56
N ALA A 215 2.36 28.19 -51.24
CA ALA A 215 1.01 27.86 -50.74
C ALA A 215 -0.08 28.84 -51.22
N ILE A 216 0.28 30.08 -51.56
CA ILE A 216 -0.64 31.08 -52.10
C ILE A 216 -1.23 30.66 -53.46
N GLU A 217 -0.49 29.92 -54.28
CA GLU A 217 -0.98 29.40 -55.57
C GLU A 217 -1.99 28.27 -55.36
N LEU A 218 -1.79 27.42 -54.33
CA LEU A 218 -2.79 26.45 -53.91
C LEU A 218 -4.07 27.14 -53.44
N LEU A 219 -3.98 28.21 -52.64
CA LEU A 219 -5.14 28.96 -52.16
C LEU A 219 -5.96 29.59 -53.32
N LYS A 220 -5.31 30.15 -54.36
CA LYS A 220 -5.99 30.67 -55.54
C LYS A 220 -6.78 29.62 -56.32
N ARG A 221 -6.33 28.35 -56.30
CA ARG A 221 -7.03 27.24 -56.95
C ARG A 221 -8.22 26.73 -56.15
N ILE A 222 -8.16 26.79 -54.82
CA ILE A 222 -9.25 26.32 -53.96
C ILE A 222 -10.33 27.37 -53.79
N ASN A 223 -9.97 28.66 -53.83
CA ASN A 223 -10.86 29.79 -53.62
C ASN A 223 -10.63 30.85 -54.74
N PRO A 224 -11.12 30.57 -55.98
CA PRO A 224 -10.91 31.41 -57.14
C PRO A 224 -11.60 32.78 -57.06
#